data_5b7ab654d09bf44012003a4b54dc1a92
#
_entry.id   5b7ab654d09bf44012003a4b54dc1a92
#
_cell.length_a   1.000
_cell.length_b   1.000
_cell.length_c   1.000
_cell.angle_alpha   90.00
_cell.angle_beta   90.00
_cell.angle_gamma   90.00
#
_symmetry.space_group_name_H-M   'P 1'
#
loop_
_entity.id
_entity.type
_entity.pdbx_description
1 polymer ?
#
loop_
_entity_poly.entity_id
_entity_poly.type
_entity_poly.pdbx_seq_one_letter_code
_entity_poly.pdbx_strand_id
1 'polypeptide(L)'
;MDFYQPYYKLSTLVFKISFTLMSTDFEKLKEKIFKSSIEIVIFDGWSDKTLFEAASINEISFKDAKRMFPRGAIDLVKYYHEFEDKIFLAQFRKVDCIDLSHSKKIELALIKRFEIIVKNKEAFRRSMALFALPFYQIEGINLVFSTCDKIWVEIGDISVGFDWYTKRIILASIY
;
A
#
# COMPACT_ATOMS: atom_id res chain seq x y z
N MET A 1 35.45 37.81 5.71
CA MET A 1 34.20 38.54 5.42
C MET A 1 33.23 37.60 4.72
N ASP A 2 32.46 36.85 5.52
CA ASP A 2 31.51 35.83 5.01
C ASP A 2 30.08 36.28 5.28
N PHE A 3 29.58 37.17 4.42
CA PHE A 3 28.18 37.68 4.49
C PHE A 3 27.20 36.94 3.58
N TYR A 4 27.55 35.78 2.97
CA TYR A 4 26.72 35.13 1.94
C TYR A 4 26.07 33.81 2.37
N GLN A 5 26.19 33.38 3.63
CA GLN A 5 25.73 32.06 4.10
C GLN A 5 24.25 31.92 4.51
N PRO A 6 23.47 32.97 4.91
CA PRO A 6 22.11 32.73 5.40
C PRO A 6 21.06 32.46 4.30
N TYR A 7 21.25 32.97 3.09
CA TYR A 7 20.22 32.90 2.03
C TYR A 7 20.06 31.51 1.41
N TYR A 8 21.13 30.73 1.32
CA TYR A 8 21.04 29.36 0.79
C TYR A 8 20.32 28.41 1.74
N LYS A 9 20.46 28.57 3.03
CA LYS A 9 19.75 27.75 4.03
C LYS A 9 18.25 28.02 4.03
N LEU A 10 17.84 29.27 3.88
CA LEU A 10 16.42 29.65 3.83
C LEU A 10 15.76 29.14 2.53
N SER A 11 16.38 29.28 1.38
CA SER A 11 15.85 28.80 0.11
C SER A 11 15.71 27.28 0.10
N THR A 12 16.69 26.55 0.64
CA THR A 12 16.64 25.08 0.77
C THR A 12 15.58 24.63 1.76
N LEU A 13 15.37 25.37 2.86
CA LEU A 13 14.32 25.07 3.84
C LEU A 13 12.93 25.33 3.24
N VAL A 14 12.72 26.47 2.58
CA VAL A 14 11.46 26.80 1.89
C VAL A 14 11.16 25.78 0.80
N PHE A 15 12.16 25.37 0.00
CA PHE A 15 12.00 24.34 -1.01
C PHE A 15 11.62 22.99 -0.39
N LYS A 16 12.28 22.55 0.69
CA LYS A 16 11.93 21.32 1.41
C LYS A 16 10.51 21.37 1.98
N ILE A 17 10.11 22.49 2.59
CA ILE A 17 8.77 22.65 3.16
C ILE A 17 7.73 22.62 2.03
N SER A 18 7.95 23.34 0.95
CA SER A 18 7.06 23.36 -0.23
C SER A 18 6.94 21.98 -0.86
N PHE A 19 8.05 21.27 -1.03
CA PHE A 19 8.08 19.91 -1.56
C PHE A 19 7.34 18.92 -0.63
N THR A 20 7.52 19.03 0.68
CA THR A 20 6.82 18.19 1.67
C THR A 20 5.31 18.47 1.67
N LEU A 21 4.90 19.72 1.62
CA LEU A 21 3.48 20.11 1.56
C LEU A 21 2.83 19.61 0.26
N MET A 22 3.49 19.79 -0.87
CA MET A 22 3.02 19.32 -2.19
C MET A 22 2.91 17.80 -2.23
N SER A 23 3.86 17.08 -1.64
CA SER A 23 3.83 15.62 -1.52
C SER A 23 2.67 15.14 -0.64
N THR A 24 2.38 15.85 0.44
CA THR A 24 1.27 15.53 1.35
C THR A 24 -0.10 15.74 0.67
N ASP A 25 -0.25 16.79 -0.11
CA ASP A 25 -1.50 17.06 -0.82
C ASP A 25 -1.71 16.07 -1.97
N PHE A 26 -0.64 15.67 -2.66
CA PHE A 26 -0.66 14.63 -3.68
C PHE A 26 -1.12 13.27 -3.12
N GLU A 27 -0.59 12.87 -1.96
CA GLU A 27 -1.02 11.62 -1.29
C GLU A 27 -2.47 11.69 -0.81
N LYS A 28 -2.94 12.84 -0.33
CA LYS A 28 -4.36 13.03 0.04
C LYS A 28 -5.30 12.90 -1.17
N LEU A 29 -4.90 13.44 -2.33
CA LEU A 29 -5.67 13.32 -3.57
C LEU A 29 -5.69 11.86 -4.06
N LYS A 30 -4.57 11.16 -4.00
CA LYS A 30 -4.46 9.73 -4.28
C LYS A 30 -5.42 8.90 -3.40
N GLU A 31 -5.43 9.20 -2.10
CA GLU A 31 -6.32 8.52 -1.15
C GLU A 31 -7.79 8.81 -1.43
N LYS A 32 -8.16 10.02 -1.86
CA LYS A 32 -9.54 10.36 -2.26
C LYS A 32 -9.97 9.54 -3.47
N ILE A 33 -9.18 9.52 -4.55
CA ILE A 33 -9.47 8.70 -5.73
C ILE A 33 -9.62 7.24 -5.33
N PHE A 34 -8.70 6.73 -4.54
CA PHE A 34 -8.73 5.35 -4.07
C PHE A 34 -10.01 5.02 -3.28
N LYS A 35 -10.40 5.85 -2.31
CA LYS A 35 -11.63 5.63 -1.51
C LYS A 35 -12.87 5.59 -2.39
N SER A 36 -13.01 6.50 -3.33
CA SER A 36 -14.12 6.49 -4.28
C SER A 36 -14.08 5.28 -5.21
N SER A 37 -12.88 4.79 -5.57
CA SER A 37 -12.75 3.63 -6.45
C SER A 37 -13.23 2.32 -5.81
N ILE A 38 -13.14 2.17 -4.49
CA ILE A 38 -13.56 0.95 -3.79
C ILE A 38 -15.03 0.64 -4.02
N GLU A 39 -15.90 1.65 -4.01
CA GLU A 39 -17.33 1.48 -4.26
C GLU A 39 -17.62 1.08 -5.71
N ILE A 40 -16.88 1.65 -6.66
CA ILE A 40 -17.04 1.40 -8.10
C ILE A 40 -16.49 0.01 -8.46
N VAL A 41 -15.38 -0.39 -7.86
CA VAL A 41 -14.72 -1.69 -8.10
C VAL A 41 -15.67 -2.87 -7.86
N ILE A 42 -16.60 -2.77 -6.92
CA ILE A 42 -17.59 -3.81 -6.64
C ILE A 42 -18.40 -4.15 -7.89
N PHE A 43 -18.65 -3.20 -8.77
CA PHE A 43 -19.44 -3.37 -10.00
C PHE A 43 -18.55 -3.53 -11.25
N ASP A 44 -17.64 -2.59 -11.47
CA ASP A 44 -16.86 -2.48 -12.71
C ASP A 44 -15.47 -3.15 -12.65
N GLY A 45 -15.06 -3.64 -11.48
CA GLY A 45 -13.73 -4.23 -11.29
C GLY A 45 -12.60 -3.17 -11.30
N TRP A 46 -11.38 -3.65 -11.21
CA TRP A 46 -10.20 -2.79 -11.29
C TRP A 46 -9.89 -2.49 -12.76
N SER A 47 -10.20 -1.28 -13.21
CA SER A 47 -10.07 -0.85 -14.60
C SER A 47 -9.68 0.63 -14.71
N ASP A 48 -9.21 1.04 -15.90
CA ASP A 48 -8.97 2.46 -16.16
C ASP A 48 -10.29 3.26 -16.14
N LYS A 49 -11.42 2.63 -16.45
CA LYS A 49 -12.75 3.22 -16.31
C LYS A 49 -13.03 3.56 -14.85
N THR A 50 -12.76 2.63 -13.92
CA THR A 50 -12.91 2.83 -12.49
C THR A 50 -12.04 4.00 -11.99
N LEU A 51 -10.79 4.09 -12.47
CA LEU A 51 -9.92 5.22 -12.14
C LEU A 51 -10.48 6.55 -12.63
N PHE A 52 -11.01 6.57 -13.86
CA PHE A 52 -11.61 7.76 -14.45
C PHE A 52 -12.86 8.22 -13.68
N GLU A 53 -13.76 7.31 -13.36
CA GLU A 53 -14.99 7.61 -12.61
C GLU A 53 -14.66 8.10 -11.18
N ALA A 54 -13.74 7.43 -10.49
CA ALA A 54 -13.30 7.84 -9.16
C ALA A 54 -12.63 9.23 -9.16
N ALA A 55 -11.85 9.56 -10.19
CA ALA A 55 -11.27 10.89 -10.35
C ALA A 55 -12.35 11.95 -10.61
N SER A 56 -13.33 11.65 -11.46
CA SER A 56 -14.45 12.54 -11.80
C SER A 56 -15.30 12.86 -10.56
N ILE A 57 -15.61 11.89 -9.71
CA ILE A 57 -16.35 12.07 -8.46
C ILE A 57 -15.63 13.06 -7.53
N ASN A 58 -14.30 13.07 -7.57
CA ASN A 58 -13.48 13.96 -6.72
C ASN A 58 -13.08 15.27 -7.42
N GLU A 59 -13.67 15.59 -8.57
CA GLU A 59 -13.35 16.78 -9.37
C GLU A 59 -11.87 16.86 -9.78
N ILE A 60 -11.21 15.69 -9.90
CA ILE A 60 -9.81 15.58 -10.31
C ILE A 60 -9.76 15.28 -11.81
N SER A 61 -8.92 16.03 -12.55
CA SER A 61 -8.76 15.77 -13.97
C SER A 61 -8.18 14.38 -14.24
N PHE A 62 -8.61 13.74 -15.33
CA PHE A 62 -8.05 12.44 -15.74
C PHE A 62 -6.53 12.50 -15.94
N LYS A 63 -6.01 13.64 -16.42
CA LYS A 63 -4.57 13.85 -16.58
C LYS A 63 -3.83 13.79 -15.24
N ASP A 64 -4.40 14.36 -14.19
CA ASP A 64 -3.80 14.33 -12.86
C ASP A 64 -3.97 12.95 -12.21
N ALA A 65 -5.11 12.29 -12.41
CA ALA A 65 -5.31 10.90 -11.98
C ALA A 65 -4.28 9.95 -12.64
N LYS A 66 -4.00 10.12 -13.93
CA LYS A 66 -2.94 9.35 -14.64
C LYS A 66 -1.52 9.69 -14.19
N ARG A 67 -1.28 10.88 -13.67
CA ARG A 67 0.01 11.19 -13.00
C ARG A 67 0.17 10.47 -11.67
N MET A 68 -0.94 10.30 -10.93
CA MET A 68 -0.98 9.59 -9.66
C MET A 68 -0.92 8.08 -9.83
N PHE A 69 -1.54 7.55 -10.88
CA PHE A 69 -1.63 6.14 -11.24
C PHE A 69 -1.23 5.94 -12.72
N PRO A 70 0.07 6.04 -13.06
CA PRO A 70 0.55 6.04 -14.45
C PRO A 70 0.12 4.79 -15.23
N ARG A 71 0.13 3.63 -14.59
CA ARG A 71 -0.28 2.37 -15.19
C ARG A 71 -1.76 2.05 -14.97
N GLY A 72 -2.56 3.04 -14.53
CA GLY A 72 -4.00 2.93 -14.35
C GLY A 72 -4.42 1.91 -13.29
N ALA A 73 -5.25 0.96 -13.71
CA ALA A 73 -5.83 -0.06 -12.84
C ALA A 73 -4.82 -0.80 -11.97
N ILE A 74 -3.66 -1.17 -12.54
CA ILE A 74 -2.65 -1.94 -11.80
C ILE A 74 -2.03 -1.13 -10.65
N ASP A 75 -1.77 0.16 -10.85
CA ASP A 75 -1.25 1.02 -9.81
C ASP A 75 -2.32 1.31 -8.74
N LEU A 76 -3.58 1.41 -9.14
CA LEU A 76 -4.70 1.57 -8.20
C LEU A 76 -4.87 0.35 -7.30
N VAL A 77 -4.78 -0.87 -7.87
CA VAL A 77 -4.82 -2.13 -7.10
C VAL A 77 -3.60 -2.26 -6.17
N LYS A 78 -2.41 -1.89 -6.64
CA LYS A 78 -1.22 -1.88 -5.78
C LYS A 78 -1.41 -0.95 -4.58
N TYR A 79 -1.93 0.25 -4.84
CA TYR A 79 -2.23 1.21 -3.78
C TYR A 79 -3.27 0.66 -2.78
N TYR A 80 -4.29 -0.07 -3.27
CA TYR A 80 -5.26 -0.78 -2.43
C TYR A 80 -4.57 -1.73 -1.45
N HIS A 81 -3.71 -2.63 -1.93
CA HIS A 81 -3.01 -3.57 -1.08
C HIS A 81 -2.07 -2.90 -0.08
N GLU A 82 -1.33 -1.88 -0.53
CA GLU A 82 -0.44 -1.09 0.34
C GLU A 82 -1.21 -0.32 1.41
N PHE A 83 -2.37 0.22 1.08
CA PHE A 83 -3.25 0.92 2.01
C PHE A 83 -3.82 -0.04 3.07
N GLU A 84 -4.28 -1.21 2.67
CA GLU A 84 -4.74 -2.23 3.60
C GLU A 84 -3.63 -2.77 4.50
N ASP A 85 -2.41 -2.90 3.98
CA ASP A 85 -1.24 -3.25 4.80
C ASP A 85 -0.93 -2.17 5.85
N LYS A 86 -1.06 -0.88 5.50
CA LYS A 86 -0.91 0.21 6.48
C LYS A 86 -1.94 0.12 7.59
N ILE A 87 -3.21 -0.15 7.25
CA ILE A 87 -4.29 -0.34 8.24
C ILE A 87 -3.98 -1.54 9.14
N PHE A 88 -3.59 -2.65 8.54
CA PHE A 88 -3.21 -3.87 9.24
C PHE A 88 -2.11 -3.60 10.27
N LEU A 89 -1.00 -3.01 9.85
CA LEU A 89 0.14 -2.71 10.73
C LEU A 89 -0.26 -1.77 11.87
N ALA A 90 -1.06 -0.73 11.56
CA ALA A 90 -1.54 0.20 12.58
C ALA A 90 -2.47 -0.46 13.62
N GLN A 91 -3.21 -1.49 13.24
CA GLN A 91 -4.05 -2.28 14.15
C GLN A 91 -3.22 -3.29 14.92
N PHE A 92 -2.30 -3.99 14.24
CA PHE A 92 -1.48 -5.03 14.83
C PHE A 92 -0.55 -4.48 15.93
N ARG A 93 0.03 -3.29 15.74
CA ARG A 93 0.86 -2.59 16.75
C ARG A 93 0.16 -2.27 18.07
N LYS A 94 -1.18 -2.30 18.07
CA LYS A 94 -1.98 -2.07 19.29
C LYS A 94 -2.22 -3.37 20.08
N VAL A 95 -1.85 -4.51 19.52
CA VAL A 95 -2.02 -5.81 20.16
C VAL A 95 -0.81 -6.09 21.03
N ASP A 96 -1.06 -6.44 22.28
CA ASP A 96 0.02 -6.88 23.18
C ASP A 96 0.50 -8.27 22.75
N CYS A 97 1.72 -8.31 22.26
CA CYS A 97 2.37 -9.53 21.75
C CYS A 97 3.66 -9.87 22.52
N ILE A 98 3.95 -9.22 23.66
CA ILE A 98 5.24 -9.32 24.35
C ILE A 98 5.58 -10.77 24.68
N ASP A 99 4.67 -11.50 25.30
CA ASP A 99 4.90 -12.87 25.79
C ASP A 99 4.55 -13.95 24.76
N LEU A 100 4.21 -13.58 23.53
CA LEU A 100 3.82 -14.53 22.49
C LEU A 100 5.02 -15.11 21.75
N SER A 101 4.98 -16.41 21.47
CA SER A 101 5.93 -17.04 20.53
C SER A 101 5.80 -16.48 19.13
N HIS A 102 6.88 -16.57 18.32
CA HIS A 102 6.85 -16.10 16.92
C HIS A 102 5.70 -16.70 16.11
N SER A 103 5.40 -18.00 16.28
CA SER A 103 4.29 -18.66 15.60
C SER A 103 2.94 -18.06 15.98
N LYS A 104 2.73 -17.75 17.26
CA LYS A 104 1.50 -17.09 17.71
C LYS A 104 1.39 -15.66 17.23
N LYS A 105 2.49 -14.93 17.14
CA LYS A 105 2.52 -13.58 16.54
C LYS A 105 2.14 -13.61 15.06
N ILE A 106 2.65 -14.59 14.30
CA ILE A 106 2.30 -14.77 12.88
C ILE A 106 0.81 -15.13 12.72
N GLU A 107 0.31 -16.10 13.50
CA GLU A 107 -1.11 -16.49 13.50
C GLU A 107 -2.00 -15.26 13.74
N LEU A 108 -1.69 -14.46 14.74
CA LEU A 108 -2.44 -13.27 15.08
C LEU A 108 -2.36 -12.19 14.01
N ALA A 109 -1.17 -12.01 13.39
CA ALA A 109 -0.96 -11.09 12.29
C ALA A 109 -1.81 -11.49 11.07
N LEU A 110 -1.84 -12.78 10.73
CA LEU A 110 -2.67 -13.30 9.64
C LEU A 110 -4.16 -13.10 9.92
N ILE A 111 -4.63 -13.41 11.13
CA ILE A 111 -6.03 -13.18 11.53
C ILE A 111 -6.39 -11.70 11.33
N LYS A 112 -5.57 -10.78 11.84
CA LYS A 112 -5.80 -9.33 11.69
C LYS A 112 -5.79 -8.89 10.23
N ARG A 113 -4.92 -9.44 9.41
CA ARG A 113 -4.87 -9.13 7.99
C ARG A 113 -6.12 -9.64 7.25
N PHE A 114 -6.58 -10.86 7.56
CA PHE A 114 -7.81 -11.41 6.98
C PHE A 114 -9.07 -10.69 7.45
N GLU A 115 -9.13 -10.20 8.70
CA GLU A 115 -10.24 -9.35 9.15
C GLU A 115 -10.41 -8.09 8.29
N ILE A 116 -9.31 -7.52 7.79
CA ILE A 116 -9.33 -6.36 6.88
C ILE A 116 -9.81 -6.77 5.49
N ILE A 117 -9.28 -7.88 4.96
CA ILE A 117 -9.69 -8.41 3.65
C ILE A 117 -11.21 -8.68 3.60
N VAL A 118 -11.75 -9.26 4.67
CA VAL A 118 -13.19 -9.58 4.74
C VAL A 118 -14.07 -8.34 4.63
N LYS A 119 -13.61 -7.18 5.13
CA LYS A 119 -14.37 -5.91 5.03
C LYS A 119 -14.54 -5.45 3.58
N ASN A 120 -13.54 -5.69 2.74
CA ASN A 120 -13.51 -5.33 1.32
C ASN A 120 -13.40 -6.57 0.41
N LYS A 121 -14.08 -7.66 0.81
CA LYS A 121 -13.98 -8.98 0.18
C LYS A 121 -14.10 -8.95 -1.34
N GLU A 122 -15.05 -8.20 -1.88
CA GLU A 122 -15.27 -8.16 -3.32
C GLU A 122 -14.14 -7.42 -4.06
N ALA A 123 -13.66 -6.32 -3.52
CA ALA A 123 -12.50 -5.60 -4.06
C ALA A 123 -11.24 -6.49 -4.05
N PHE A 124 -11.03 -7.22 -2.96
CA PHE A 124 -9.94 -8.19 -2.86
C PHE A 124 -10.07 -9.32 -3.89
N ARG A 125 -11.27 -9.95 -4.01
CA ARG A 125 -11.53 -11.00 -4.99
C ARG A 125 -11.23 -10.55 -6.43
N ARG A 126 -11.63 -9.33 -6.77
CA ARG A 126 -11.37 -8.73 -8.08
C ARG A 126 -9.90 -8.39 -8.30
N SER A 127 -9.16 -8.03 -7.25
CA SER A 127 -7.71 -7.83 -7.36
C SER A 127 -7.00 -9.15 -7.67
N MET A 128 -7.40 -10.25 -7.03
CA MET A 128 -6.86 -11.58 -7.32
C MET A 128 -7.14 -11.99 -8.76
N ALA A 129 -8.35 -11.71 -9.28
CA ALA A 129 -8.68 -11.98 -10.68
C ALA A 129 -7.79 -11.18 -11.65
N LEU A 130 -7.45 -9.92 -11.33
CA LEU A 130 -6.53 -9.12 -12.13
C LEU A 130 -5.10 -9.71 -12.10
N PHE A 131 -4.61 -10.10 -10.93
CA PHE A 131 -3.29 -10.70 -10.79
C PHE A 131 -3.18 -12.13 -11.34
N ALA A 132 -4.30 -12.80 -11.57
CA ALA A 132 -4.31 -14.08 -12.29
C ALA A 132 -3.99 -13.95 -13.79
N LEU A 133 -4.06 -12.74 -14.35
CA LEU A 133 -3.66 -12.49 -15.73
C LEU A 133 -2.13 -12.62 -15.88
N PRO A 134 -1.62 -13.28 -16.93
CA PRO A 134 -0.20 -13.56 -17.10
C PRO A 134 0.71 -12.33 -16.99
N PHE A 135 0.23 -11.19 -17.47
CA PHE A 135 1.00 -9.93 -17.45
C PHE A 135 1.18 -9.32 -16.05
N TYR A 136 0.36 -9.72 -15.07
CA TYR A 136 0.35 -9.11 -13.73
C TYR A 136 0.68 -10.10 -12.60
N GLN A 137 0.97 -11.36 -12.93
CA GLN A 137 1.27 -12.39 -11.93
C GLN A 137 2.48 -12.03 -11.06
N ILE A 138 3.53 -11.48 -11.66
CA ILE A 138 4.74 -11.07 -10.95
C ILE A 138 4.43 -9.95 -9.96
N GLU A 139 3.60 -8.98 -10.35
CA GLU A 139 3.15 -7.92 -9.46
C GLU A 139 2.36 -8.48 -8.27
N GLY A 140 1.46 -9.42 -8.52
CA GLY A 140 0.69 -10.09 -7.46
C GLY A 140 1.58 -10.83 -6.48
N ILE A 141 2.54 -11.61 -6.97
CA ILE A 141 3.54 -12.32 -6.15
C ILE A 141 4.35 -11.33 -5.31
N ASN A 142 4.81 -10.23 -5.91
CA ASN A 142 5.59 -9.21 -5.21
C ASN A 142 4.78 -8.52 -4.09
N LEU A 143 3.48 -8.31 -4.30
CA LEU A 143 2.59 -7.75 -3.27
C LEU A 143 2.41 -8.70 -2.09
N VAL A 144 2.15 -9.99 -2.35
CA VAL A 144 2.05 -11.01 -1.30
C VAL A 144 3.37 -11.10 -0.53
N PHE A 145 4.49 -11.15 -1.24
CA PHE A 145 5.82 -11.21 -0.62
C PHE A 145 6.10 -9.95 0.24
N SER A 146 5.71 -8.77 -0.24
CA SER A 146 5.84 -7.51 0.51
C SER A 146 5.00 -7.52 1.78
N THR A 147 3.77 -8.03 1.74
CA THR A 147 2.92 -8.18 2.93
C THR A 147 3.55 -9.15 3.93
N CYS A 148 4.07 -10.29 3.46
CA CYS A 148 4.78 -11.26 4.30
C CYS A 148 6.03 -10.66 4.95
N ASP A 149 6.80 -9.87 4.19
CA ASP A 149 7.97 -9.17 4.72
C ASP A 149 7.59 -8.19 5.83
N LYS A 150 6.54 -7.39 5.61
CA LYS A 150 6.02 -6.46 6.64
C LYS A 150 5.57 -7.19 7.91
N ILE A 151 4.94 -8.36 7.79
CA ILE A 151 4.54 -9.18 8.94
C ILE A 151 5.80 -9.62 9.72
N TRP A 152 6.81 -10.17 9.03
CA TRP A 152 8.04 -10.64 9.67
C TRP A 152 8.81 -9.50 10.35
N VAL A 153 8.93 -8.36 9.69
CA VAL A 153 9.57 -7.15 10.25
C VAL A 153 8.83 -6.68 11.50
N GLU A 154 7.49 -6.63 11.45
CA GLU A 154 6.68 -6.13 12.56
C GLU A 154 6.75 -7.02 13.81
N ILE A 155 6.92 -8.33 13.65
CA ILE A 155 7.10 -9.27 14.77
C ILE A 155 8.55 -9.34 15.28
N GLY A 156 9.47 -8.53 14.71
CA GLY A 156 10.86 -8.43 15.16
C GLY A 156 11.81 -9.44 14.53
N ASP A 157 11.53 -9.93 13.32
CA ASP A 157 12.45 -10.80 12.60
C ASP A 157 13.72 -10.06 12.17
N ILE A 158 14.88 -10.61 12.57
CA ILE A 158 16.22 -10.10 12.23
C ILE A 158 17.00 -11.07 11.33
N SER A 159 16.32 -12.06 10.74
CA SER A 159 16.96 -13.05 9.88
C SER A 159 17.58 -12.41 8.65
N VAL A 160 18.68 -13.01 8.17
CA VAL A 160 19.41 -12.60 6.97
C VAL A 160 19.71 -13.81 6.09
N GLY A 161 20.07 -13.57 4.83
CA GLY A 161 20.46 -14.60 3.90
C GLY A 161 19.34 -15.58 3.60
N PHE A 162 19.63 -16.87 3.58
CA PHE A 162 18.70 -17.93 3.19
C PHE A 162 17.46 -17.99 4.10
N ASP A 163 17.62 -17.84 5.41
CA ASP A 163 16.53 -17.90 6.39
C ASP A 163 15.51 -16.77 6.15
N TRP A 164 16.00 -15.60 5.75
CA TRP A 164 15.14 -14.46 5.41
C TRP A 164 14.17 -14.81 4.27
N TYR A 165 14.69 -15.40 3.20
CA TYR A 165 13.86 -15.83 2.05
C TYR A 165 12.91 -16.96 2.42
N THR A 166 13.40 -18.00 3.10
CA THR A 166 12.62 -19.18 3.45
C THR A 166 11.41 -18.85 4.30
N LYS A 167 11.58 -18.02 5.32
CA LYS A 167 10.48 -17.58 6.20
C LYS A 167 9.38 -16.86 5.41
N ARG A 168 9.74 -15.99 4.49
CA ARG A 168 8.81 -15.20 3.68
C ARG A 168 8.09 -16.05 2.65
N ILE A 169 8.80 -16.98 2.00
CA ILE A 169 8.21 -17.93 1.05
C ILE A 169 7.21 -18.86 1.74
N ILE A 170 7.56 -19.40 2.91
CA ILE A 170 6.64 -20.26 3.68
C ILE A 170 5.38 -19.47 4.05
N LEU A 171 5.52 -18.27 4.56
CA LEU A 171 4.38 -17.41 4.91
C LEU A 171 3.54 -17.07 3.67
N ALA A 172 4.16 -16.74 2.55
CA ALA A 172 3.48 -16.45 1.29
C ALA A 172 2.71 -17.66 0.72
N SER A 173 3.16 -18.88 1.00
CA SER A 173 2.45 -20.10 0.57
C SER A 173 1.17 -20.38 1.39
N ILE A 174 1.05 -19.78 2.56
CA ILE A 174 -0.12 -19.91 3.46
C ILE A 174 -1.10 -18.74 3.23
N TYR A 175 -0.56 -17.56 2.87
CA TYR A 175 -1.32 -16.34 2.63
C TYR A 175 -2.14 -16.40 1.34
#